data_376f31511dcbecb0168a78b5734854f5
#
_entry.id   376f31511dcbecb0168a78b5734854f5
#
_cell.length_a   1.000
_cell.length_b   1.000
_cell.length_c   1.000
_cell.angle_alpha   90.00
_cell.angle_beta   90.00
_cell.angle_gamma   90.00
#
_symmetry.space_group_name_H-M   'P 1'
#
loop_
_entity.id
_entity.type
_entity.pdbx_description
1 polymer ?
#
loop_
_entity_poly.entity_id
_entity_poly.type
_entity_poly.pdbx_seq_one_letter_code
_entity_poly.pdbx_strand_id
1 'polypeptide(L)'
;MLALNYIYFLIITYVGVKYLFAKRVTMANPMQRGTLLEMNGREAFWVLTFGTGLLAFSAPGALDLMAIRLLVLEVLLIVGLIMADQRPTWSLPLVMYVLFLVWIVCGCFYSPSPMYGLRVVLKYIYPLVVALFASAVVRDTEIFVKAGVVARWVAVISIIVFFTPLRKLFLGVFWYGTAAAINYISIMIFSLALFFYTDERRKNLFYAVLFIIPCFLWVFRTSIMGSLIAIMGFFFIKYRLRSLPIIASVLILGVVAVFTIPSLRQKMFVDENKSIEEFQEGQISMNDVNTNARSSMWEHLEDRFFVGHDITGSGTGSVQNYMYNNRIFGGLKVPHSDFVQLKCDNGLIGLVLYLGVSLLIFAHCFLIFQSAKDNVIKLCAIVAGASIIGVVATLYSDNVVNYSMATLSMPYGFYGMTLGIAKHRKS
;
A
#
# COMPACT_ATOMS: atom_id res chain seq x y z
N MET A 1 17.85 22.84 -4.10
CA MET A 1 16.65 21.96 -4.15
C MET A 1 16.56 20.98 -3.00
N LEU A 2 17.62 20.25 -2.67
CA LEU A 2 17.58 19.26 -1.57
C LEU A 2 17.28 19.87 -0.20
N ALA A 3 17.80 21.07 0.09
CA ALA A 3 17.47 21.80 1.30
C ALA A 3 15.96 22.10 1.44
N LEU A 4 15.24 22.27 0.33
CA LEU A 4 13.80 22.49 0.33
C LEU A 4 13.02 21.27 0.84
N ASN A 5 13.51 20.03 0.61
CA ASN A 5 12.84 18.83 1.10
C ASN A 5 12.87 18.77 2.65
N TYR A 6 13.95 19.23 3.28
CA TYR A 6 13.99 19.36 4.73
C TYR A 6 13.00 20.42 5.23
N ILE A 7 12.89 21.55 4.53
CA ILE A 7 11.95 22.62 4.88
C ILE A 7 10.51 22.11 4.74
N TYR A 8 10.15 21.47 3.63
CA TYR A 8 8.82 20.91 3.44
C TYR A 8 8.50 19.82 4.48
N PHE A 9 9.46 18.96 4.80
CA PHE A 9 9.30 17.96 5.86
C PHE A 9 9.03 18.62 7.21
N LEU A 10 9.82 19.63 7.59
CA LEU A 10 9.63 20.37 8.85
C LEU A 10 8.28 21.09 8.90
N ILE A 11 7.87 21.75 7.82
CA ILE A 11 6.56 22.43 7.74
C ILE A 11 5.42 21.41 7.95
N ILE A 12 5.42 20.29 7.24
CA ILE A 12 4.34 19.30 7.36
C ILE A 12 4.34 18.65 8.74
N THR A 13 5.52 18.36 9.29
CA THR A 13 5.65 17.84 10.65
C THR A 13 5.14 18.85 11.68
N TYR A 14 5.49 20.13 11.55
CA TYR A 14 5.00 21.18 12.43
C TYR A 14 3.48 21.32 12.35
N VAL A 15 2.90 21.32 11.14
CA VAL A 15 1.45 21.38 10.95
C VAL A 15 0.78 20.13 11.54
N GLY A 16 1.39 18.97 11.37
CA GLY A 16 0.91 17.72 11.95
C GLY A 16 0.87 17.77 13.48
N VAL A 17 1.96 18.22 14.11
CA VAL A 17 2.03 18.38 15.57
C VAL A 17 1.00 19.42 16.04
N LYS A 18 0.90 20.57 15.35
CA LYS A 18 -0.11 21.59 15.66
C LYS A 18 -1.54 21.02 15.61
N TYR A 19 -1.85 20.21 14.61
CA TYR A 19 -3.17 19.59 14.52
C TYR A 19 -3.37 18.57 15.63
N LEU A 20 -2.39 17.70 15.91
CA LEU A 20 -2.50 16.65 16.94
C LEU A 20 -2.94 17.21 18.30
N PHE A 21 -2.44 18.40 18.67
CA PHE A 21 -2.73 19.08 19.94
C PHE A 21 -3.86 20.13 19.84
N ALA A 22 -4.44 20.35 18.67
CA ALA A 22 -5.55 21.28 18.53
C ALA A 22 -6.84 20.72 19.15
N LYS A 23 -7.64 21.59 19.78
CA LYS A 23 -8.97 21.18 20.32
C LYS A 23 -9.97 20.94 19.19
N ARG A 24 -10.02 21.86 18.23
CA ARG A 24 -10.93 21.84 17.05
C ARG A 24 -10.20 22.34 15.82
N VAL A 25 -10.53 21.74 14.70
CA VAL A 25 -10.06 22.14 13.37
C VAL A 25 -11.24 22.09 12.41
N THR A 26 -11.36 23.10 11.57
CA THR A 26 -12.44 23.21 10.59
C THR A 26 -11.89 23.08 9.20
N MET A 27 -12.46 22.18 8.39
CA MET A 27 -12.09 21.98 6.99
C MET A 27 -13.33 21.94 6.10
N ALA A 28 -13.17 22.19 4.80
CA ALA A 28 -14.27 22.03 3.84
C ALA A 28 -14.81 20.58 3.85
N ASN A 29 -16.14 20.45 3.92
CA ASN A 29 -16.81 19.14 3.91
C ASN A 29 -16.77 18.54 2.49
N PRO A 30 -16.25 17.32 2.30
CA PRO A 30 -16.15 16.70 0.99
C PRO A 30 -17.49 16.15 0.48
N MET A 31 -18.48 15.94 1.36
CA MET A 31 -19.77 15.34 1.03
C MET A 31 -20.86 16.42 0.81
N GLN A 32 -20.70 17.59 1.43
CA GLN A 32 -21.68 18.68 1.33
C GLN A 32 -20.98 19.97 0.92
N ARG A 33 -21.21 20.39 -0.33
CA ARG A 33 -20.61 21.61 -0.88
C ARG A 33 -21.04 22.85 -0.08
N GLY A 34 -20.06 23.71 0.22
CA GLY A 34 -20.30 24.96 0.93
C GLY A 34 -20.45 24.83 2.44
N THR A 35 -20.41 23.62 3.00
CA THR A 35 -20.40 23.39 4.45
C THR A 35 -19.00 23.11 4.97
N LEU A 36 -18.80 23.35 6.26
CA LEU A 36 -17.58 23.09 6.96
C LEU A 36 -17.72 21.82 7.81
N LEU A 37 -16.68 20.98 7.80
CA LEU A 37 -16.54 19.82 8.66
C LEU A 37 -15.72 20.21 9.88
N GLU A 38 -16.32 20.17 11.06
CA GLU A 38 -15.61 20.32 12.32
C GLU A 38 -15.07 18.96 12.74
N MET A 39 -13.81 18.93 13.14
CA MET A 39 -13.14 17.74 13.62
C MET A 39 -12.23 18.07 14.80
N ASN A 40 -11.96 17.09 15.64
CA ASN A 40 -10.95 17.27 16.68
C ASN A 40 -9.53 17.23 16.09
N GLY A 41 -8.54 17.65 16.88
CA GLY A 41 -7.17 17.76 16.38
C GLY A 41 -6.58 16.43 15.90
N ARG A 42 -6.92 15.30 16.54
CA ARG A 42 -6.43 13.96 16.18
C ARG A 42 -7.01 13.49 14.84
N GLU A 43 -8.28 13.80 14.58
CA GLU A 43 -8.93 13.55 13.28
C GLU A 43 -8.28 14.39 12.18
N ALA A 44 -8.00 15.67 12.45
CA ALA A 44 -7.31 16.55 11.52
C ALA A 44 -5.87 16.09 11.24
N PHE A 45 -5.15 15.67 12.29
CA PHE A 45 -3.83 15.06 12.16
C PHE A 45 -3.88 13.78 11.31
N TRP A 46 -4.90 12.93 11.53
CA TRP A 46 -5.10 11.73 10.72
C TRP A 46 -5.34 12.07 9.24
N VAL A 47 -6.25 12.98 8.95
CA VAL A 47 -6.53 13.43 7.57
C VAL A 47 -5.27 13.93 6.88
N LEU A 48 -4.43 14.71 7.57
CA LEU A 48 -3.16 15.20 7.06
C LEU A 48 -2.18 14.03 6.81
N THR A 49 -1.96 13.18 7.80
CA THR A 49 -0.98 12.09 7.74
C THR A 49 -1.36 11.08 6.65
N PHE A 50 -2.62 10.67 6.62
CA PHE A 50 -3.15 9.76 5.61
C PHE A 50 -3.08 10.37 4.21
N GLY A 51 -3.50 11.62 4.08
CA GLY A 51 -3.50 12.35 2.81
C GLY A 51 -2.10 12.59 2.24
N THR A 52 -1.09 12.74 3.09
CA THR A 52 0.30 13.01 2.67
C THR A 52 1.16 11.75 2.52
N GLY A 53 0.58 10.56 2.51
CA GLY A 53 1.31 9.29 2.36
C GLY A 53 2.21 9.23 1.12
N LEU A 54 1.80 9.88 0.01
CA LEU A 54 2.61 9.97 -1.22
C LEU A 54 3.83 10.91 -1.15
N LEU A 55 3.99 11.67 -0.09
CA LEU A 55 5.17 12.53 0.06
C LEU A 55 6.34 11.68 0.55
N ALA A 56 7.47 11.78 -0.12
CA ALA A 56 8.70 11.04 0.20
C ALA A 56 9.68 11.87 1.01
N PHE A 57 9.87 13.14 0.61
CA PHE A 57 10.91 14.04 1.10
C PHE A 57 12.31 13.42 1.04
N SER A 58 12.59 12.65 0.00
CA SER A 58 13.92 12.05 -0.16
C SER A 58 14.97 13.13 -0.43
N ALA A 59 16.07 13.07 0.31
CA ALA A 59 17.23 13.91 0.08
C ALA A 59 18.46 12.99 0.08
N PRO A 60 19.27 12.98 -1.00
CA PRO A 60 20.58 12.32 -0.96
C PRO A 60 21.49 13.09 0.01
N GLY A 61 22.05 12.39 0.97
CA GLY A 61 22.92 12.96 1.99
C GLY A 61 23.23 11.98 3.11
N ALA A 62 23.93 12.46 4.13
CA ALA A 62 24.32 11.65 5.29
C ALA A 62 23.11 11.22 6.15
N LEU A 63 22.01 11.96 6.10
CA LEU A 63 20.80 11.65 6.85
C LEU A 63 19.74 11.02 5.92
N ASP A 64 19.28 9.83 6.29
CA ASP A 64 18.12 9.18 5.63
C ASP A 64 16.81 9.84 6.11
N LEU A 65 16.42 10.90 5.41
CA LEU A 65 15.20 11.68 5.74
C LEU A 65 13.93 10.83 5.71
N MET A 66 13.91 9.77 4.89
CA MET A 66 12.75 8.85 4.83
C MET A 66 12.66 8.00 6.09
N ALA A 67 13.78 7.51 6.62
CA ALA A 67 13.81 6.76 7.87
C ALA A 67 13.44 7.66 9.07
N ILE A 68 13.96 8.90 9.11
CA ILE A 68 13.58 9.89 10.12
C ILE A 68 12.09 10.17 10.07
N ARG A 69 11.52 10.35 8.88
CA ARG A 69 10.08 10.57 8.71
C ARG A 69 9.26 9.39 9.21
N LEU A 70 9.66 8.16 8.90
CA LEU A 70 8.97 6.97 9.38
C LEU A 70 8.91 6.97 10.91
N LEU A 71 10.05 7.13 11.58
CA LEU A 71 10.13 7.17 13.04
C LEU A 71 9.30 8.31 13.64
N VAL A 72 9.38 9.52 13.07
CA VAL A 72 8.60 10.67 13.56
C VAL A 72 7.10 10.40 13.42
N LEU A 73 6.65 9.84 12.29
CA LEU A 73 5.24 9.52 12.10
C LEU A 73 4.78 8.41 13.05
N GLU A 74 5.58 7.36 13.25
CA GLU A 74 5.26 6.29 14.21
C GLU A 74 5.11 6.86 15.63
N VAL A 75 6.06 7.67 16.08
CA VAL A 75 5.99 8.31 17.40
C VAL A 75 4.75 9.20 17.53
N LEU A 76 4.47 10.05 16.54
CA LEU A 76 3.30 10.94 16.58
C LEU A 76 1.97 10.15 16.55
N LEU A 77 1.89 9.07 15.77
CA LEU A 77 0.70 8.20 15.75
C LEU A 77 0.51 7.48 17.10
N ILE A 78 1.60 6.99 17.71
CA ILE A 78 1.56 6.34 19.05
C ILE A 78 1.15 7.36 20.11
N VAL A 79 1.74 8.55 20.13
CA VAL A 79 1.35 9.63 21.06
C VAL A 79 -0.13 9.98 20.86
N GLY A 80 -0.56 10.16 19.61
CA GLY A 80 -1.96 10.42 19.31
C GLY A 80 -2.90 9.28 19.71
N LEU A 81 -2.45 8.02 19.62
CA LEU A 81 -3.20 6.85 20.06
C LEU A 81 -3.36 6.82 21.59
N ILE A 82 -2.30 7.15 22.33
CA ILE A 82 -2.33 7.27 23.80
C ILE A 82 -3.29 8.40 24.24
N MET A 83 -3.29 9.50 23.49
CA MET A 83 -4.16 10.65 23.75
C MET A 83 -5.59 10.47 23.22
N ALA A 84 -5.89 9.39 22.50
CA ALA A 84 -7.19 9.18 21.90
C ALA A 84 -8.26 8.96 22.99
N ASP A 85 -9.44 9.59 22.80
CA ASP A 85 -10.56 9.48 23.75
C ASP A 85 -11.16 8.06 23.78
N GLN A 86 -10.90 7.31 22.73
CA GLN A 86 -11.39 5.94 22.57
C GLN A 86 -10.26 4.95 22.39
N ARG A 87 -10.46 3.77 22.96
CA ARG A 87 -9.54 2.65 22.73
C ARG A 87 -9.61 2.18 21.27
N PRO A 88 -8.48 1.78 20.70
CA PRO A 88 -8.46 1.23 19.35
C PRO A 88 -9.35 -0.01 19.24
N THR A 89 -9.93 -0.22 18.07
CA THR A 89 -10.75 -1.39 17.80
C THR A 89 -9.86 -2.53 17.33
N TRP A 90 -9.72 -3.52 18.19
CA TRP A 90 -9.02 -4.76 17.86
C TRP A 90 -9.93 -5.68 17.05
N SER A 91 -9.33 -6.40 16.12
CA SER A 91 -9.95 -7.44 15.32
C SER A 91 -9.01 -8.64 15.22
N LEU A 92 -9.55 -9.83 14.93
CA LEU A 92 -8.72 -11.02 14.77
C LEU A 92 -7.54 -10.80 13.78
N PRO A 93 -7.73 -10.18 12.59
CA PRO A 93 -6.60 -9.90 11.71
C PRO A 93 -5.50 -9.05 12.35
N LEU A 94 -5.84 -8.03 13.15
CA LEU A 94 -4.83 -7.21 13.82
C LEU A 94 -4.09 -7.97 14.93
N VAL A 95 -4.77 -8.86 15.64
CA VAL A 95 -4.12 -9.75 16.63
C VAL A 95 -3.15 -10.69 15.92
N MET A 96 -3.55 -11.29 14.80
CA MET A 96 -2.65 -12.13 13.98
C MET A 96 -1.49 -11.33 13.41
N TYR A 97 -1.69 -10.04 13.08
CA TYR A 97 -0.59 -9.15 12.68
C TYR A 97 0.43 -8.95 13.81
N VAL A 98 -0.03 -8.83 15.06
CA VAL A 98 0.88 -8.77 16.22
C VAL A 98 1.70 -10.06 16.34
N LEU A 99 1.08 -11.22 16.14
CA LEU A 99 1.82 -12.50 16.14
C LEU A 99 2.87 -12.53 15.03
N PHE A 100 2.55 -12.04 13.84
CA PHE A 100 3.55 -11.86 12.77
C PHE A 100 4.69 -10.92 13.20
N LEU A 101 4.38 -9.78 13.84
CA LEU A 101 5.42 -8.86 14.34
C LEU A 101 6.30 -9.52 15.41
N VAL A 102 5.71 -10.27 16.34
CA VAL A 102 6.49 -11.04 17.32
C VAL A 102 7.44 -12.01 16.62
N TRP A 103 6.97 -12.70 15.58
CA TRP A 103 7.78 -13.64 14.81
C TRP A 103 8.99 -12.95 14.15
N ILE A 104 8.78 -11.84 13.44
CA ILE A 104 9.90 -11.13 12.81
C ILE A 104 10.85 -10.47 13.81
N VAL A 105 10.37 -10.08 15.01
CA VAL A 105 11.23 -9.63 16.11
C VAL A 105 12.08 -10.78 16.64
N CYS A 106 11.50 -11.96 16.84
CA CYS A 106 12.27 -13.16 17.19
C CYS A 106 13.35 -13.45 16.16
N GLY A 107 13.09 -13.24 14.86
CA GLY A 107 14.05 -13.36 13.79
C GLY A 107 15.29 -12.45 13.94
N CYS A 108 15.16 -11.31 14.64
CA CYS A 108 16.31 -10.44 14.90
C CYS A 108 17.34 -11.05 15.85
N PHE A 109 16.97 -11.95 16.76
CA PHE A 109 17.85 -12.53 17.76
C PHE A 109 18.87 -13.52 17.18
N TYR A 110 18.55 -14.15 16.05
CA TYR A 110 19.48 -15.05 15.35
C TYR A 110 19.93 -14.51 13.98
N SER A 111 19.55 -13.27 13.66
CA SER A 111 20.00 -12.58 12.45
C SER A 111 21.51 -12.28 12.51
N PRO A 112 22.26 -12.47 11.42
CA PRO A 112 23.64 -12.03 11.32
C PRO A 112 23.78 -10.50 11.35
N SER A 113 22.69 -9.77 11.21
CA SER A 113 22.67 -8.31 11.25
C SER A 113 21.41 -7.74 11.92
N PRO A 114 21.33 -7.74 13.26
CA PRO A 114 20.16 -7.26 14.01
C PRO A 114 19.76 -5.81 13.67
N MET A 115 20.72 -4.96 13.32
CA MET A 115 20.44 -3.56 12.93
C MET A 115 19.64 -3.44 11.63
N TYR A 116 19.94 -4.28 10.64
CA TYR A 116 19.08 -4.35 9.43
C TYR A 116 17.74 -4.98 9.77
N GLY A 117 17.72 -5.99 10.65
CA GLY A 117 16.49 -6.57 11.17
C GLY A 117 15.57 -5.54 11.81
N LEU A 118 16.10 -4.69 12.69
CA LEU A 118 15.33 -3.61 13.30
C LEU A 118 14.71 -2.65 12.27
N ARG A 119 15.46 -2.28 11.23
CA ARG A 119 14.93 -1.44 10.13
C ARG A 119 13.75 -2.11 9.40
N VAL A 120 13.82 -3.43 9.21
CA VAL A 120 12.73 -4.19 8.59
C VAL A 120 11.52 -4.22 9.52
N VAL A 121 11.74 -4.51 10.81
CA VAL A 121 10.67 -4.55 11.83
C VAL A 121 9.91 -3.22 11.90
N LEU A 122 10.61 -2.09 11.96
CA LEU A 122 9.97 -0.76 11.99
C LEU A 122 9.05 -0.54 10.79
N LYS A 123 9.45 -0.97 9.58
CA LYS A 123 8.60 -0.85 8.40
C LYS A 123 7.31 -1.68 8.48
N TYR A 124 7.34 -2.81 9.20
CA TYR A 124 6.16 -3.64 9.45
C TYR A 124 5.33 -3.16 10.65
N ILE A 125 5.92 -2.46 11.63
CA ILE A 125 5.17 -1.85 12.74
C ILE A 125 4.25 -0.74 12.24
N TYR A 126 4.71 0.06 11.27
CA TYR A 126 4.00 1.22 10.77
C TYR A 126 2.54 0.95 10.32
N PRO A 127 2.24 -0.08 9.47
CA PRO A 127 0.87 -0.39 9.08
C PRO A 127 -0.05 -0.73 10.26
N LEU A 128 0.46 -1.43 11.28
CA LEU A 128 -0.31 -1.76 12.47
C LEU A 128 -0.69 -0.50 13.26
N VAL A 129 0.30 0.39 13.49
CA VAL A 129 0.09 1.65 14.20
C VAL A 129 -0.90 2.54 13.46
N VAL A 130 -0.79 2.61 12.13
CA VAL A 130 -1.72 3.30 11.24
C VAL A 130 -3.15 2.76 11.41
N ALA A 131 -3.34 1.44 11.37
CA ALA A 131 -4.66 0.83 11.50
C ALA A 131 -5.27 1.06 12.91
N LEU A 132 -4.47 0.91 13.96
CA LEU A 132 -4.92 1.12 15.34
C LEU A 132 -5.30 2.58 15.59
N PHE A 133 -4.46 3.53 15.16
CA PHE A 133 -4.74 4.96 15.31
C PHE A 133 -6.00 5.35 14.54
N ALA A 134 -6.12 4.95 13.28
CA ALA A 134 -7.31 5.20 12.47
C ALA A 134 -8.59 4.65 13.13
N SER A 135 -8.52 3.45 13.72
CA SER A 135 -9.67 2.81 14.36
C SER A 135 -10.10 3.48 15.69
N ALA A 136 -9.16 4.15 16.36
CA ALA A 136 -9.44 4.89 17.59
C ALA A 136 -10.03 6.29 17.31
N VAL A 137 -9.61 6.91 16.20
CA VAL A 137 -9.87 8.31 15.93
C VAL A 137 -11.04 8.51 14.98
N VAL A 138 -11.16 7.70 13.92
CA VAL A 138 -12.17 7.91 12.87
C VAL A 138 -13.47 7.17 13.20
N ARG A 139 -14.55 7.94 13.41
CA ARG A 139 -15.90 7.43 13.72
C ARG A 139 -16.91 7.80 12.66
N ASP A 140 -16.64 8.91 11.97
CA ASP A 140 -17.57 9.48 11.01
C ASP A 140 -17.11 9.24 9.58
N THR A 141 -18.08 8.98 8.73
CA THR A 141 -17.85 8.77 7.29
C THR A 141 -17.28 9.99 6.62
N GLU A 142 -17.68 11.17 7.07
CA GLU A 142 -17.19 12.44 6.51
C GLU A 142 -15.67 12.53 6.67
N ILE A 143 -15.12 12.09 7.80
CA ILE A 143 -13.67 12.03 8.03
C ILE A 143 -13.01 10.98 7.14
N PHE A 144 -13.63 9.79 6.97
CA PHE A 144 -13.17 8.78 6.04
C PHE A 144 -13.07 9.32 4.62
N VAL A 145 -14.16 9.94 4.13
CA VAL A 145 -14.20 10.51 2.79
C VAL A 145 -13.22 11.68 2.68
N LYS A 146 -13.11 12.53 3.72
CA LYS A 146 -12.15 13.65 3.74
C LYS A 146 -10.71 13.16 3.61
N ALA A 147 -10.31 12.16 4.38
CA ALA A 147 -8.98 11.58 4.32
C ALA A 147 -8.67 11.02 2.91
N GLY A 148 -9.60 10.26 2.33
CA GLY A 148 -9.47 9.74 0.97
C GLY A 148 -9.44 10.83 -0.10
N VAL A 149 -10.23 11.91 0.04
CA VAL A 149 -10.24 13.05 -0.89
C VAL A 149 -8.93 13.84 -0.82
N VAL A 150 -8.37 14.05 0.38
CA VAL A 150 -7.07 14.72 0.51
C VAL A 150 -5.98 13.86 -0.14
N ALA A 151 -5.95 12.55 0.14
CA ALA A 151 -5.02 11.62 -0.51
C ALA A 151 -5.16 11.65 -2.04
N ARG A 152 -6.39 11.67 -2.55
CA ARG A 152 -6.68 11.78 -3.99
C ARG A 152 -6.12 13.06 -4.60
N TRP A 153 -6.25 14.21 -3.94
CA TRP A 153 -5.68 15.47 -4.41
C TRP A 153 -4.15 15.45 -4.42
N VAL A 154 -3.53 14.93 -3.37
CA VAL A 154 -2.07 14.76 -3.34
C VAL A 154 -1.60 13.84 -4.48
N ALA A 155 -2.36 12.77 -4.77
CA ALA A 155 -2.07 11.89 -5.89
C ALA A 155 -2.22 12.57 -7.26
N VAL A 156 -3.26 13.39 -7.45
CA VAL A 156 -3.43 14.19 -8.68
C VAL A 156 -2.25 15.15 -8.86
N ILE A 157 -1.85 15.85 -7.78
CA ILE A 157 -0.69 16.74 -7.83
C ILE A 157 0.58 15.95 -8.17
N SER A 158 0.77 14.76 -7.58
CA SER A 158 1.94 13.93 -7.89
C SER A 158 1.98 13.49 -9.36
N ILE A 159 0.82 13.15 -9.96
CA ILE A 159 0.71 12.85 -11.39
C ILE A 159 1.09 14.08 -12.23
N ILE A 160 0.50 15.24 -11.92
CA ILE A 160 0.81 16.48 -12.65
C ILE A 160 2.31 16.79 -12.57
N VAL A 161 2.89 16.75 -11.37
CA VAL A 161 4.34 16.97 -11.16
C VAL A 161 5.15 15.99 -11.97
N PHE A 162 4.77 14.73 -11.99
CA PHE A 162 5.53 13.67 -12.64
C PHE A 162 5.51 13.80 -14.19
N PHE A 163 4.39 14.20 -14.80
CA PHE A 163 4.23 14.31 -16.24
C PHE A 163 4.59 15.69 -16.81
N THR A 164 5.01 16.62 -15.96
CA THR A 164 5.35 17.98 -16.37
C THR A 164 6.80 18.34 -16.01
N PRO A 165 7.36 19.43 -16.56
CA PRO A 165 8.66 19.96 -16.16
C PRO A 165 8.77 20.31 -14.67
N LEU A 166 7.65 20.42 -13.95
CA LEU A 166 7.60 20.63 -12.50
C LEU A 166 8.34 19.53 -11.72
N ARG A 167 8.53 18.34 -12.31
CA ARG A 167 9.35 17.26 -11.73
C ARG A 167 10.74 17.76 -11.28
N LYS A 168 11.33 18.70 -12.02
CA LYS A 168 12.65 19.24 -11.67
C LYS A 168 12.60 20.07 -10.37
N LEU A 169 11.49 20.80 -10.12
CA LEU A 169 11.31 21.62 -8.92
C LEU A 169 10.95 20.80 -7.68
N PHE A 170 10.22 19.70 -7.86
CA PHE A 170 9.73 18.84 -6.78
C PHE A 170 10.50 17.51 -6.67
N LEU A 171 11.77 17.51 -7.10
CA LEU A 171 12.62 16.33 -7.04
C LEU A 171 12.75 15.84 -5.58
N GLY A 172 12.35 14.59 -5.34
CA GLY A 172 12.40 13.96 -4.01
C GLY A 172 11.25 14.33 -3.08
N VAL A 173 10.34 15.24 -3.44
CA VAL A 173 9.16 15.56 -2.62
C VAL A 173 8.13 14.44 -2.65
N PHE A 174 7.88 13.88 -3.83
CA PHE A 174 6.93 12.79 -4.03
C PHE A 174 7.64 11.45 -4.22
N TRP A 175 6.98 10.36 -3.85
CA TRP A 175 7.35 9.04 -4.31
C TRP A 175 7.17 8.96 -5.83
N TYR A 176 8.09 8.24 -6.48
CA TYR A 176 8.09 8.03 -7.93
C TYR A 176 8.05 6.55 -8.26
N GLY A 177 7.79 6.28 -9.54
CA GLY A 177 7.84 4.93 -10.08
C GLY A 177 6.81 4.02 -9.42
N THR A 178 7.22 2.80 -9.12
CA THR A 178 6.36 1.73 -8.62
C THR A 178 5.71 2.08 -7.29
N ALA A 179 6.43 2.74 -6.37
CA ALA A 179 5.88 3.11 -5.06
C ALA A 179 4.66 4.05 -5.18
N ALA A 180 4.73 5.05 -6.09
CA ALA A 180 3.59 5.92 -6.36
C ALA A 180 2.45 5.15 -7.05
N ALA A 181 2.78 4.33 -8.05
CA ALA A 181 1.80 3.56 -8.81
C ALA A 181 1.05 2.55 -7.92
N ILE A 182 1.72 1.90 -6.95
CA ILE A 182 1.08 1.03 -5.97
C ILE A 182 0.13 1.81 -5.05
N ASN A 183 0.52 3.01 -4.62
CA ASN A 183 -0.36 3.87 -3.83
C ASN A 183 -1.63 4.27 -4.61
N TYR A 184 -1.52 4.50 -5.92
CA TYR A 184 -2.68 4.82 -6.77
C TYR A 184 -3.72 3.70 -6.79
N ILE A 185 -3.36 2.44 -6.55
CA ILE A 185 -4.31 1.32 -6.45
C ILE A 185 -5.39 1.61 -5.40
N SER A 186 -4.97 1.98 -4.19
CA SER A 186 -5.93 2.27 -3.10
C SER A 186 -6.80 3.50 -3.39
N ILE A 187 -6.24 4.53 -4.03
CA ILE A 187 -6.97 5.75 -4.39
C ILE A 187 -7.92 5.51 -5.56
N MET A 188 -7.53 4.66 -6.50
CA MET A 188 -8.40 4.17 -7.58
C MET A 188 -9.62 3.45 -7.00
N ILE A 189 -9.41 2.49 -6.09
CA ILE A 189 -10.48 1.74 -5.44
C ILE A 189 -11.38 2.65 -4.61
N PHE A 190 -10.81 3.62 -3.88
CA PHE A 190 -11.59 4.64 -3.18
C PHE A 190 -12.49 5.43 -4.16
N SER A 191 -11.95 5.87 -5.29
CA SER A 191 -12.70 6.61 -6.29
C SER A 191 -13.77 5.73 -6.97
N LEU A 192 -13.45 4.46 -7.25
CA LEU A 192 -14.42 3.48 -7.78
C LEU A 192 -15.55 3.22 -6.78
N ALA A 193 -15.26 3.13 -5.51
CA ALA A 193 -16.28 2.97 -4.47
C ALA A 193 -17.20 4.20 -4.39
N LEU A 194 -16.65 5.41 -4.41
CA LEU A 194 -17.45 6.63 -4.46
C LEU A 194 -18.35 6.70 -5.71
N PHE A 195 -17.91 6.18 -6.85
CA PHE A 195 -18.77 6.06 -8.05
C PHE A 195 -20.03 5.26 -7.79
N PHE A 196 -19.94 4.20 -6.98
CA PHE A 196 -21.10 3.33 -6.69
C PHE A 196 -21.96 3.84 -5.53
N TYR A 197 -21.42 4.63 -4.61
CA TYR A 197 -22.08 4.98 -3.35
C TYR A 197 -22.35 6.48 -3.17
N THR A 198 -22.03 7.34 -4.16
CA THR A 198 -22.31 8.78 -4.11
C THR A 198 -22.91 9.28 -5.41
N ASP A 199 -23.50 10.48 -5.39
CA ASP A 199 -24.15 11.08 -6.55
C ASP A 199 -23.17 11.64 -7.60
N GLU A 200 -21.92 11.96 -7.21
CA GLU A 200 -20.89 12.48 -8.12
C GLU A 200 -20.25 11.39 -9.00
N ARG A 201 -21.07 10.54 -9.66
CA ARG A 201 -20.63 9.35 -10.37
C ARG A 201 -19.57 9.63 -11.44
N ARG A 202 -19.86 10.56 -12.37
CA ARG A 202 -18.95 10.87 -13.50
C ARG A 202 -17.58 11.33 -13.02
N LYS A 203 -17.54 12.21 -12.03
CA LYS A 203 -16.32 12.72 -11.43
C LYS A 203 -15.51 11.59 -10.79
N ASN A 204 -16.14 10.72 -10.02
CA ASN A 204 -15.46 9.64 -9.34
C ASN A 204 -14.98 8.55 -10.29
N LEU A 205 -15.71 8.26 -11.37
CA LEU A 205 -15.25 7.37 -12.44
C LEU A 205 -14.03 7.96 -13.15
N PHE A 206 -14.05 9.27 -13.46
CA PHE A 206 -12.89 9.96 -14.05
C PHE A 206 -11.64 9.78 -13.19
N TYR A 207 -11.72 9.97 -11.87
CA TYR A 207 -10.58 9.74 -10.98
C TYR A 207 -10.15 8.27 -10.93
N ALA A 208 -11.08 7.33 -10.90
CA ALA A 208 -10.74 5.91 -10.92
C ALA A 208 -9.92 5.55 -12.18
N VAL A 209 -10.33 6.06 -13.35
CA VAL A 209 -9.59 5.88 -14.62
C VAL A 209 -8.26 6.63 -14.60
N LEU A 210 -8.23 7.87 -14.10
CA LEU A 210 -7.02 8.69 -14.03
C LEU A 210 -5.87 7.97 -13.29
N PHE A 211 -6.17 7.26 -12.20
CA PHE A 211 -5.14 6.58 -11.39
C PHE A 211 -4.63 5.27 -11.99
N ILE A 212 -5.33 4.71 -12.97
CA ILE A 212 -4.85 3.55 -13.75
C ILE A 212 -3.87 3.99 -14.86
N ILE A 213 -4.09 5.15 -15.48
CA ILE A 213 -3.32 5.61 -16.63
C ILE A 213 -1.80 5.59 -16.40
N PRO A 214 -1.24 6.10 -15.29
CA PRO A 214 0.20 6.07 -15.04
C PRO A 214 0.80 4.67 -15.04
N CYS A 215 0.05 3.68 -14.54
CA CYS A 215 0.50 2.28 -14.49
C CYS A 215 0.74 1.73 -15.91
N PHE A 216 -0.15 2.05 -16.85
CA PHE A 216 -0.04 1.61 -18.24
C PHE A 216 0.97 2.43 -19.05
N LEU A 217 1.01 3.76 -18.89
CA LEU A 217 1.93 4.61 -19.64
C LEU A 217 3.41 4.28 -19.40
N TRP A 218 3.75 3.93 -18.14
CA TRP A 218 5.12 3.52 -17.80
C TRP A 218 5.33 2.02 -17.73
N VAL A 219 4.26 1.26 -18.00
CA VAL A 219 4.29 -0.19 -17.97
C VAL A 219 4.87 -0.71 -16.64
N PHE A 220 4.28 -0.24 -15.52
CA PHE A 220 4.57 -0.78 -14.19
C PHE A 220 3.79 -2.08 -13.98
N ARG A 221 4.34 -3.21 -14.48
CA ARG A 221 3.71 -4.54 -14.45
C ARG A 221 3.10 -4.89 -13.12
N THR A 222 3.86 -4.69 -12.04
CA THR A 222 3.43 -4.93 -10.66
C THR A 222 2.15 -4.15 -10.31
N SER A 223 2.12 -2.85 -10.65
CA SER A 223 0.97 -2.00 -10.33
C SER A 223 -0.24 -2.28 -11.22
N ILE A 224 -0.02 -2.68 -12.49
CA ILE A 224 -1.09 -3.15 -13.38
C ILE A 224 -1.73 -4.40 -12.77
N MET A 225 -0.93 -5.42 -12.42
CA MET A 225 -1.41 -6.63 -11.77
C MET A 225 -2.17 -6.32 -10.47
N GLY A 226 -1.58 -5.50 -9.59
CA GLY A 226 -2.23 -5.10 -8.34
C GLY A 226 -3.55 -4.36 -8.56
N SER A 227 -3.64 -3.49 -9.59
CA SER A 227 -4.88 -2.79 -9.94
C SER A 227 -5.96 -3.73 -10.44
N LEU A 228 -5.61 -4.69 -11.28
CA LEU A 228 -6.55 -5.70 -11.77
C LEU A 228 -7.07 -6.58 -10.62
N ILE A 229 -6.19 -7.05 -9.75
CA ILE A 229 -6.57 -7.85 -8.56
C ILE A 229 -7.44 -7.02 -7.60
N ALA A 230 -7.13 -5.73 -7.40
CA ALA A 230 -7.96 -4.85 -6.59
C ALA A 230 -9.37 -4.67 -7.18
N ILE A 231 -9.49 -4.48 -8.49
CA ILE A 231 -10.78 -4.39 -9.19
C ILE A 231 -11.55 -5.70 -9.07
N MET A 232 -10.90 -6.84 -9.27
CA MET A 232 -11.53 -8.16 -9.09
C MET A 232 -12.01 -8.35 -7.65
N GLY A 233 -11.17 -8.01 -6.66
CA GLY A 233 -11.52 -8.05 -5.24
C GLY A 233 -12.71 -7.13 -4.91
N PHE A 234 -12.76 -5.93 -5.50
CA PHE A 234 -13.88 -5.00 -5.36
C PHE A 234 -15.20 -5.62 -5.83
N PHE A 235 -15.21 -6.16 -7.04
CA PHE A 235 -16.41 -6.77 -7.59
C PHE A 235 -16.80 -8.07 -6.86
N PHE A 236 -15.81 -8.84 -6.39
CA PHE A 236 -16.06 -10.03 -5.57
C PHE A 236 -16.72 -9.67 -4.23
N ILE A 237 -16.24 -8.65 -3.50
CA ILE A 237 -16.87 -8.18 -2.28
C ILE A 237 -18.31 -7.73 -2.54
N LYS A 238 -18.55 -7.01 -3.64
CA LYS A 238 -19.86 -6.42 -3.99
C LYS A 238 -20.87 -7.46 -4.44
N TYR A 239 -20.48 -8.37 -5.32
CA TYR A 239 -21.40 -9.26 -6.03
C TYR A 239 -21.21 -10.75 -5.73
N ARG A 240 -20.22 -11.11 -4.90
CA ARG A 240 -19.86 -12.50 -4.57
C ARG A 240 -19.58 -13.31 -5.86
N LEU A 241 -20.08 -14.54 -5.94
CA LEU A 241 -19.90 -15.41 -7.12
C LEU A 241 -20.54 -14.84 -8.41
N ARG A 242 -21.51 -13.93 -8.29
CA ARG A 242 -22.08 -13.23 -9.47
C ARG A 242 -21.08 -12.30 -10.16
N SER A 243 -19.94 -12.02 -9.54
CA SER A 243 -18.84 -11.26 -10.15
C SER A 243 -17.97 -12.08 -11.11
N LEU A 244 -18.09 -13.41 -11.14
CA LEU A 244 -17.24 -14.29 -11.96
C LEU A 244 -17.19 -13.87 -13.45
N PRO A 245 -18.31 -13.51 -14.12
CA PRO A 245 -18.22 -13.00 -15.50
C PRO A 245 -17.40 -11.71 -15.62
N ILE A 246 -17.55 -10.79 -14.65
CA ILE A 246 -16.78 -9.53 -14.62
C ILE A 246 -15.30 -9.83 -14.40
N ILE A 247 -14.98 -10.71 -13.46
CA ILE A 247 -13.59 -11.14 -13.18
C ILE A 247 -12.98 -11.79 -14.42
N ALA A 248 -13.70 -12.70 -15.07
CA ALA A 248 -13.24 -13.32 -16.31
C ALA A 248 -13.00 -12.28 -17.42
N SER A 249 -13.91 -11.30 -17.57
CA SER A 249 -13.74 -10.21 -18.54
C SER A 249 -12.49 -9.36 -18.24
N VAL A 250 -12.24 -9.03 -16.97
CA VAL A 250 -11.04 -8.27 -16.55
C VAL A 250 -9.76 -9.05 -16.86
N LEU A 251 -9.75 -10.36 -16.61
CA LEU A 251 -8.61 -11.23 -16.92
C LEU A 251 -8.38 -11.32 -18.43
N ILE A 252 -9.43 -11.57 -19.22
CA ILE A 252 -9.33 -11.63 -20.68
C ILE A 252 -8.82 -10.30 -21.24
N LEU A 253 -9.36 -9.16 -20.78
CA LEU A 253 -8.89 -7.84 -21.20
C LEU A 253 -7.42 -7.61 -20.81
N GLY A 254 -6.99 -8.09 -19.64
CA GLY A 254 -5.59 -8.04 -19.20
C GLY A 254 -4.68 -8.83 -20.14
N VAL A 255 -5.05 -10.06 -20.48
CA VAL A 255 -4.31 -10.91 -21.42
C VAL A 255 -4.26 -10.26 -22.81
N VAL A 256 -5.42 -9.84 -23.34
CA VAL A 256 -5.48 -9.13 -24.63
C VAL A 256 -4.58 -7.89 -24.64
N ALA A 257 -4.59 -7.10 -23.58
CA ALA A 257 -3.76 -5.89 -23.49
C ALA A 257 -2.25 -6.22 -23.56
N VAL A 258 -1.81 -7.33 -22.92
CA VAL A 258 -0.40 -7.77 -22.97
C VAL A 258 0.04 -8.07 -24.40
N PHE A 259 -0.81 -8.72 -25.19
CA PHE A 259 -0.46 -9.09 -26.57
C PHE A 259 -0.71 -7.99 -27.60
N THR A 260 -1.65 -7.08 -27.35
CA THR A 260 -1.99 -6.01 -28.29
C THR A 260 -1.19 -4.72 -28.09
N ILE A 261 -0.73 -4.44 -26.87
CA ILE A 261 0.05 -3.23 -26.58
C ILE A 261 1.55 -3.56 -26.68
N PRO A 262 2.29 -3.06 -27.71
CA PRO A 262 3.68 -3.43 -27.94
C PRO A 262 4.59 -3.20 -26.73
N SER A 263 4.44 -2.06 -26.04
CA SER A 263 5.25 -1.72 -24.86
C SER A 263 4.99 -2.64 -23.65
N LEU A 264 3.79 -3.22 -23.53
CA LEU A 264 3.50 -4.24 -22.54
C LEU A 264 4.14 -5.57 -22.92
N ARG A 265 3.98 -6.00 -24.17
CA ARG A 265 4.55 -7.25 -24.70
C ARG A 265 6.07 -7.28 -24.55
N GLN A 266 6.78 -6.23 -25.00
CA GLN A 266 8.23 -6.07 -24.86
C GLN A 266 8.73 -6.20 -23.43
N LYS A 267 7.98 -5.70 -22.47
CA LYS A 267 8.35 -5.82 -21.05
C LYS A 267 7.95 -7.14 -20.43
N MET A 268 6.91 -7.81 -20.94
CA MET A 268 6.41 -9.07 -20.39
C MET A 268 7.22 -10.29 -20.84
N PHE A 269 7.68 -10.30 -22.08
CA PHE A 269 8.37 -11.45 -22.68
C PHE A 269 9.83 -11.15 -22.98
N VAL A 270 10.67 -12.21 -22.98
CA VAL A 270 12.06 -12.16 -23.40
C VAL A 270 12.13 -12.04 -24.94
N ASP A 271 11.26 -12.79 -25.64
CA ASP A 271 11.04 -12.66 -27.07
C ASP A 271 9.78 -11.80 -27.33
N GLU A 272 9.99 -10.67 -27.99
CA GLU A 272 8.94 -9.72 -28.33
C GLU A 272 7.91 -10.25 -29.35
N ASN A 273 8.23 -11.35 -30.05
CA ASN A 273 7.37 -11.95 -31.08
C ASN A 273 6.34 -12.92 -30.53
N LYS A 274 6.33 -13.18 -29.22
CA LYS A 274 5.34 -14.08 -28.60
C LYS A 274 3.91 -13.66 -28.94
N SER A 275 3.13 -14.64 -29.44
CA SER A 275 1.78 -14.42 -29.93
C SER A 275 0.70 -14.92 -28.97
N ILE A 276 -0.54 -14.49 -29.21
CA ILE A 276 -1.70 -14.95 -28.42
C ILE A 276 -2.02 -16.43 -28.74
N GLU A 277 -1.70 -16.88 -29.96
CA GLU A 277 -1.88 -18.26 -30.40
C GLU A 277 -0.96 -19.18 -29.59
N GLU A 278 0.33 -18.84 -29.42
CA GLU A 278 1.27 -19.57 -28.58
C GLU A 278 0.82 -19.66 -27.13
N PHE A 279 0.18 -18.58 -26.62
CA PHE A 279 -0.41 -18.58 -25.29
C PHE A 279 -1.60 -19.56 -25.19
N GLN A 280 -2.49 -19.57 -26.19
CA GLN A 280 -3.66 -20.45 -26.22
C GLN A 280 -3.26 -21.92 -26.35
N GLU A 281 -2.18 -22.20 -27.09
CA GLU A 281 -1.61 -23.53 -27.25
C GLU A 281 -0.75 -23.99 -26.06
N GLY A 282 -0.59 -23.14 -25.04
CA GLY A 282 0.20 -23.47 -23.85
C GLY A 282 1.71 -23.54 -24.11
N GLN A 283 2.18 -22.94 -25.19
CA GLN A 283 3.60 -22.95 -25.58
C GLN A 283 4.45 -21.90 -24.84
N ILE A 284 3.81 -20.99 -24.09
CA ILE A 284 4.51 -19.97 -23.30
C ILE A 284 4.87 -20.55 -21.94
N SER A 285 6.16 -20.62 -21.66
CA SER A 285 6.73 -21.10 -20.40
C SER A 285 7.10 -19.94 -19.46
N MET A 286 7.40 -20.24 -18.20
CA MET A 286 7.93 -19.25 -17.26
C MET A 286 9.27 -18.66 -17.71
N ASN A 287 10.06 -19.38 -18.51
CA ASN A 287 11.33 -18.90 -19.06
C ASN A 287 11.14 -17.83 -20.14
N ASP A 288 9.98 -17.80 -20.79
CA ASP A 288 9.63 -16.78 -21.77
C ASP A 288 9.24 -15.46 -21.12
N VAL A 289 8.91 -15.46 -19.82
CA VAL A 289 8.54 -14.26 -19.08
C VAL A 289 9.79 -13.47 -18.70
N ASN A 290 9.83 -12.22 -19.11
CA ASN A 290 10.95 -11.33 -18.80
C ASN A 290 10.92 -10.91 -17.32
N THR A 291 11.72 -11.54 -16.51
CA THR A 291 11.86 -11.23 -15.07
C THR A 291 12.88 -10.11 -14.78
N ASN A 292 13.52 -9.53 -15.82
CA ASN A 292 14.65 -8.59 -15.67
C ASN A 292 15.78 -9.16 -14.79
N ALA A 293 16.15 -10.42 -15.02
CA ALA A 293 17.13 -11.19 -14.24
C ALA A 293 16.78 -11.35 -12.74
N ARG A 294 15.53 -11.06 -12.34
CA ARG A 294 15.11 -11.22 -10.95
C ARG A 294 14.99 -12.69 -10.53
N SER A 295 14.60 -13.58 -11.45
CA SER A 295 14.48 -15.02 -11.17
C SER A 295 15.80 -15.62 -10.70
N SER A 296 16.91 -15.38 -11.40
CA SER A 296 18.22 -15.86 -10.99
C SER A 296 18.71 -15.22 -9.68
N MET A 297 18.38 -13.97 -9.43
CA MET A 297 18.64 -13.32 -8.15
C MET A 297 17.83 -13.95 -7.02
N TRP A 298 16.54 -14.24 -7.24
CA TRP A 298 15.70 -14.87 -6.23
C TRP A 298 16.15 -16.30 -5.92
N GLU A 299 16.46 -17.08 -6.94
CA GLU A 299 17.03 -18.43 -6.81
C GLU A 299 18.32 -18.39 -5.96
N HIS A 300 19.26 -17.51 -6.30
CA HIS A 300 20.49 -17.36 -5.50
C HIS A 300 20.23 -16.97 -4.04
N LEU A 301 19.26 -16.08 -3.79
CA LEU A 301 18.90 -15.68 -2.42
C LEU A 301 18.22 -16.83 -1.66
N GLU A 302 17.35 -17.59 -2.33
CA GLU A 302 16.68 -18.74 -1.75
C GLU A 302 17.68 -19.87 -1.45
N ASP A 303 18.60 -20.20 -2.35
CA ASP A 303 19.65 -21.19 -2.12
C ASP A 303 20.52 -20.82 -0.92
N ARG A 304 20.80 -19.54 -0.74
CA ARG A 304 21.69 -19.06 0.33
C ARG A 304 21.02 -18.93 1.69
N PHE A 305 19.77 -18.47 1.73
CA PHE A 305 19.11 -18.02 2.97
C PHE A 305 17.87 -18.83 3.34
N PHE A 306 17.29 -19.55 2.41
CA PHE A 306 16.09 -20.35 2.66
C PHE A 306 16.40 -21.84 2.75
N VAL A 307 17.18 -22.39 1.82
CA VAL A 307 17.54 -23.81 1.84
C VAL A 307 18.27 -24.15 3.14
N GLY A 308 17.75 -25.14 3.88
CA GLY A 308 18.22 -25.49 5.22
C GLY A 308 17.67 -24.66 6.37
N HIS A 309 16.92 -23.58 6.06
CA HIS A 309 16.26 -22.72 7.03
C HIS A 309 14.77 -22.51 6.69
N ASP A 310 14.14 -23.51 6.05
CA ASP A 310 12.82 -23.40 5.41
C ASP A 310 11.71 -22.91 6.35
N ILE A 311 11.76 -23.30 7.61
CA ILE A 311 10.71 -22.99 8.59
C ILE A 311 10.90 -21.60 9.20
N THR A 312 12.12 -21.30 9.68
CA THR A 312 12.41 -20.11 10.49
C THR A 312 13.08 -18.99 9.72
N GLY A 313 13.68 -19.28 8.57
CA GLY A 313 14.52 -18.37 7.80
C GLY A 313 15.90 -18.15 8.44
N SER A 314 16.72 -17.33 7.81
CA SER A 314 18.10 -17.02 8.22
C SER A 314 18.19 -15.83 9.20
N GLY A 315 17.07 -15.32 9.66
CA GLY A 315 16.97 -14.16 10.57
C GLY A 315 16.62 -12.86 9.83
N THR A 316 15.79 -12.04 10.48
CA THR A 316 15.24 -10.81 9.92
C THR A 316 16.34 -9.83 9.51
N GLY A 317 16.33 -9.38 8.25
CA GLY A 317 17.29 -8.42 7.70
C GLY A 317 18.54 -9.06 7.08
N SER A 318 18.66 -10.40 7.07
CA SER A 318 19.79 -11.13 6.48
C SER A 318 19.96 -10.84 5.00
N VAL A 319 18.87 -10.93 4.24
CA VAL A 319 18.88 -10.64 2.79
C VAL A 319 19.28 -9.20 2.51
N GLN A 320 18.72 -8.25 3.23
CA GLN A 320 19.04 -6.83 3.03
C GLN A 320 20.49 -6.52 3.35
N ASN A 321 21.01 -7.06 4.45
CA ASN A 321 22.42 -6.93 4.82
C ASN A 321 23.34 -7.49 3.72
N TYR A 322 23.05 -8.68 3.22
CA TYR A 322 23.82 -9.32 2.16
C TYR A 322 23.85 -8.50 0.88
N MET A 323 22.70 -8.04 0.40
CA MET A 323 22.59 -7.27 -0.82
C MET A 323 23.29 -5.90 -0.73
N TYR A 324 23.25 -5.26 0.44
CA TYR A 324 23.94 -3.99 0.67
C TYR A 324 25.45 -4.13 0.60
N ASN A 325 25.99 -5.22 1.17
CA ASN A 325 27.43 -5.40 1.33
C ASN A 325 28.10 -6.00 0.09
N ASN A 326 27.40 -6.86 -0.66
CA ASN A 326 28.06 -7.62 -1.72
C ASN A 326 27.87 -7.04 -3.14
N ARG A 327 26.85 -6.21 -3.39
CA ARG A 327 26.57 -5.56 -4.68
C ARG A 327 26.59 -6.49 -5.90
N ILE A 328 26.27 -7.78 -5.72
CA ILE A 328 26.45 -8.83 -6.73
C ILE A 328 25.54 -8.62 -7.94
N PHE A 329 24.29 -8.19 -7.74
CA PHE A 329 23.29 -8.07 -8.78
C PHE A 329 23.21 -6.64 -9.36
N GLY A 330 24.29 -6.18 -10.03
CA GLY A 330 24.33 -4.86 -10.65
C GLY A 330 24.18 -3.71 -9.65
N GLY A 331 24.48 -3.94 -8.35
CA GLY A 331 24.34 -2.95 -7.31
C GLY A 331 22.92 -2.80 -6.73
N LEU A 332 22.00 -3.71 -7.05
CA LEU A 332 20.68 -3.77 -6.42
C LEU A 332 20.82 -4.00 -4.92
N LYS A 333 20.08 -3.23 -4.13
CA LYS A 333 20.15 -3.25 -2.66
C LYS A 333 18.99 -4.02 -2.03
N VAL A 334 18.06 -4.48 -2.82
CA VAL A 334 16.82 -5.13 -2.39
C VAL A 334 16.36 -6.17 -3.43
N PRO A 335 15.69 -7.26 -3.03
CA PRO A 335 15.37 -8.37 -3.93
C PRO A 335 14.24 -8.08 -4.92
N HIS A 336 13.58 -6.95 -4.85
CA HIS A 336 12.37 -6.64 -5.64
C HIS A 336 11.27 -7.71 -5.53
N SER A 337 11.16 -8.32 -4.35
CA SER A 337 10.09 -9.20 -3.90
C SER A 337 10.10 -9.26 -2.39
N ASP A 338 9.04 -8.75 -1.76
CA ASP A 338 8.89 -8.90 -0.31
C ASP A 338 8.58 -10.35 0.08
N PHE A 339 8.00 -11.16 -0.84
CA PHE A 339 7.77 -12.59 -0.57
C PHE A 339 9.08 -13.35 -0.47
N VAL A 340 10.02 -13.12 -1.39
CA VAL A 340 11.35 -13.73 -1.34
C VAL A 340 12.09 -13.24 -0.08
N GLN A 341 12.03 -11.95 0.21
CA GLN A 341 12.66 -11.40 1.41
C GLN A 341 12.11 -12.02 2.68
N LEU A 342 10.77 -12.10 2.85
CA LEU A 342 10.15 -12.70 4.02
C LEU A 342 10.46 -14.20 4.13
N LYS A 343 10.42 -14.93 3.01
CA LYS A 343 10.72 -16.36 2.94
C LYS A 343 12.16 -16.64 3.38
N CYS A 344 13.11 -15.86 2.88
CA CYS A 344 14.53 -15.99 3.21
C CYS A 344 14.86 -15.55 4.64
N ASP A 345 14.31 -14.40 5.07
CA ASP A 345 14.59 -13.83 6.39
C ASP A 345 13.87 -14.57 7.52
N ASN A 346 12.59 -14.95 7.32
CA ASN A 346 11.67 -15.40 8.38
C ASN A 346 11.01 -16.76 8.10
N GLY A 347 11.45 -17.46 7.06
CA GLY A 347 10.98 -18.79 6.66
C GLY A 347 9.51 -18.81 6.20
N LEU A 348 9.00 -20.01 6.03
CA LEU A 348 7.59 -20.22 5.66
C LEU A 348 6.63 -19.68 6.73
N ILE A 349 7.00 -19.73 8.01
CA ILE A 349 6.14 -19.20 9.08
C ILE A 349 5.92 -17.70 8.88
N GLY A 350 6.99 -16.91 8.66
CA GLY A 350 6.86 -15.48 8.45
C GLY A 350 6.02 -15.13 7.23
N LEU A 351 6.25 -15.82 6.10
CA LEU A 351 5.50 -15.61 4.87
C LEU A 351 4.01 -15.98 5.04
N VAL A 352 3.72 -17.15 5.62
CA VAL A 352 2.33 -17.63 5.82
C VAL A 352 1.56 -16.74 6.79
N LEU A 353 2.20 -16.29 7.88
CA LEU A 353 1.58 -15.36 8.82
C LEU A 353 1.22 -14.05 8.13
N TYR A 354 2.13 -13.45 7.35
CA TYR A 354 1.86 -12.18 6.68
C TYR A 354 0.76 -12.28 5.62
N LEU A 355 0.82 -13.32 4.77
CA LEU A 355 -0.21 -13.57 3.76
C LEU A 355 -1.56 -13.92 4.41
N GLY A 356 -1.52 -14.74 5.46
CA GLY A 356 -2.71 -15.10 6.24
C GLY A 356 -3.40 -13.90 6.85
N VAL A 357 -2.65 -12.97 7.45
CA VAL A 357 -3.20 -11.70 7.96
C VAL A 357 -3.85 -10.91 6.84
N SER A 358 -3.21 -10.79 5.69
CA SER A 358 -3.73 -10.01 4.58
C SER A 358 -5.04 -10.59 4.04
N LEU A 359 -5.11 -11.92 3.91
CA LEU A 359 -6.34 -12.64 3.54
C LEU A 359 -7.43 -12.51 4.61
N LEU A 360 -7.06 -12.55 5.90
CA LEU A 360 -8.00 -12.35 7.01
C LEU A 360 -8.57 -10.92 7.02
N ILE A 361 -7.77 -9.89 6.71
CA ILE A 361 -8.28 -8.51 6.56
C ILE A 361 -9.29 -8.46 5.41
N PHE A 362 -8.96 -9.05 4.25
CA PHE A 362 -9.87 -9.11 3.11
C PHE A 362 -11.18 -9.82 3.46
N ALA A 363 -11.09 -11.01 4.08
CA ALA A 363 -12.27 -11.79 4.51
C ALA A 363 -13.10 -11.02 5.55
N HIS A 364 -12.46 -10.34 6.51
CA HIS A 364 -13.16 -9.54 7.50
C HIS A 364 -13.89 -8.36 6.85
N CYS A 365 -13.25 -7.65 5.90
CA CYS A 365 -13.91 -6.60 5.13
C CYS A 365 -15.09 -7.15 4.31
N PHE A 366 -14.95 -8.32 3.70
CA PHE A 366 -16.04 -9.00 3.02
C PHE A 366 -17.22 -9.28 3.98
N LEU A 367 -16.96 -9.81 5.16
CA LEU A 367 -17.99 -10.09 6.17
C LEU A 367 -18.67 -8.81 6.67
N ILE A 368 -17.90 -7.73 6.94
CA ILE A 368 -18.45 -6.42 7.30
C ILE A 368 -19.37 -5.91 6.19
N PHE A 369 -18.92 -5.98 4.93
CA PHE A 369 -19.72 -5.55 3.78
C PHE A 369 -21.03 -6.32 3.68
N GLN A 370 -20.98 -7.64 3.84
CA GLN A 370 -22.15 -8.50 3.69
C GLN A 370 -23.16 -8.34 4.83
N SER A 371 -22.68 -8.09 6.05
CA SER A 371 -23.53 -7.91 7.24
C SER A 371 -24.09 -6.50 7.38
N ALA A 372 -23.45 -5.51 6.74
CA ALA A 372 -23.87 -4.11 6.86
C ALA A 372 -25.19 -3.86 6.10
N LYS A 373 -26.12 -3.17 6.75
CA LYS A 373 -27.32 -2.59 6.12
C LYS A 373 -27.02 -1.20 5.54
N ASP A 374 -26.12 -0.47 6.19
CA ASP A 374 -25.75 0.90 5.85
C ASP A 374 -24.76 0.92 4.66
N ASN A 375 -25.09 1.69 3.63
CA ASN A 375 -24.27 1.88 2.44
C ASN A 375 -22.90 2.52 2.76
N VAL A 376 -22.83 3.26 3.83
CA VAL A 376 -21.60 3.89 4.31
C VAL A 376 -20.59 2.87 4.83
N ILE A 377 -21.06 1.91 5.66
CA ILE A 377 -20.19 0.83 6.14
C ILE A 377 -19.76 -0.05 4.96
N LYS A 378 -20.66 -0.27 3.99
CA LYS A 378 -20.33 -0.99 2.75
C LYS A 378 -19.23 -0.27 1.95
N LEU A 379 -19.34 1.07 1.81
CA LEU A 379 -18.32 1.88 1.17
C LEU A 379 -16.95 1.69 1.83
N CYS A 380 -16.89 1.84 3.16
CA CYS A 380 -15.63 1.73 3.90
C CYS A 380 -15.03 0.31 3.77
N ALA A 381 -15.84 -0.71 3.94
CA ALA A 381 -15.40 -2.10 3.92
C ALA A 381 -14.88 -2.53 2.53
N ILE A 382 -15.56 -2.14 1.46
CA ILE A 382 -15.14 -2.48 0.09
C ILE A 382 -13.83 -1.78 -0.30
N VAL A 383 -13.64 -0.52 0.14
CA VAL A 383 -12.40 0.22 -0.10
C VAL A 383 -11.23 -0.46 0.61
N ALA A 384 -11.40 -0.79 1.89
CA ALA A 384 -10.35 -1.44 2.67
C ALA A 384 -9.99 -2.83 2.11
N GLY A 385 -10.99 -3.68 1.88
CA GLY A 385 -10.78 -5.05 1.42
C GLY A 385 -10.18 -5.13 0.01
N ALA A 386 -10.68 -4.33 -0.93
CA ALA A 386 -10.13 -4.33 -2.29
C ALA A 386 -8.73 -3.71 -2.37
N SER A 387 -8.46 -2.67 -1.56
CA SER A 387 -7.13 -2.06 -1.50
C SER A 387 -6.08 -3.03 -0.95
N ILE A 388 -6.39 -3.76 0.14
CA ILE A 388 -5.41 -4.66 0.77
C ILE A 388 -5.02 -5.79 -0.19
N ILE A 389 -5.99 -6.45 -0.84
CA ILE A 389 -5.67 -7.58 -1.71
C ILE A 389 -4.90 -7.14 -2.96
N GLY A 390 -5.21 -5.96 -3.51
CA GLY A 390 -4.49 -5.40 -4.64
C GLY A 390 -3.06 -5.01 -4.32
N VAL A 391 -2.84 -4.35 -3.17
CA VAL A 391 -1.49 -3.95 -2.74
C VAL A 391 -0.66 -5.17 -2.34
N VAL A 392 -1.23 -6.13 -1.61
CA VAL A 392 -0.52 -7.36 -1.21
C VAL A 392 -0.08 -8.19 -2.41
N ALA A 393 -0.88 -8.24 -3.47
CA ALA A 393 -0.47 -8.92 -4.69
C ALA A 393 0.82 -8.34 -5.30
N THR A 394 1.08 -7.05 -5.10
CA THR A 394 2.30 -6.40 -5.62
C THR A 394 3.58 -6.79 -4.86
N LEU A 395 3.49 -7.34 -3.64
CA LEU A 395 4.64 -7.78 -2.86
C LEU A 395 5.41 -8.94 -3.54
N TYR A 396 4.73 -9.70 -4.40
CA TYR A 396 5.38 -10.78 -5.15
C TYR A 396 6.52 -10.28 -6.04
N SER A 397 6.35 -9.12 -6.66
CA SER A 397 7.29 -8.62 -7.68
C SER A 397 7.85 -7.22 -7.40
N ASP A 398 7.68 -6.70 -6.16
CA ASP A 398 8.31 -5.44 -5.73
C ASP A 398 8.53 -5.40 -4.20
N ASN A 399 9.32 -4.42 -3.76
CA ASN A 399 9.61 -4.16 -2.34
C ASN A 399 8.65 -3.13 -1.76
N VAL A 400 7.41 -3.52 -1.61
CA VAL A 400 6.30 -2.66 -1.14
C VAL A 400 6.53 -2.20 0.29
N VAL A 401 7.07 -3.08 1.13
CA VAL A 401 7.37 -2.81 2.55
C VAL A 401 8.43 -1.72 2.71
N ASN A 402 9.39 -1.61 1.79
CA ASN A 402 10.38 -0.54 1.82
C ASN A 402 9.76 0.86 1.67
N TYR A 403 8.55 0.93 1.12
CA TYR A 403 7.78 2.15 0.90
C TYR A 403 6.49 2.17 1.72
N SER A 404 6.47 1.51 2.88
CA SER A 404 5.27 1.26 3.70
C SER A 404 4.45 2.53 3.99
N MET A 405 5.11 3.68 4.17
CA MET A 405 4.45 4.97 4.34
C MET A 405 3.56 5.38 3.16
N ALA A 406 3.94 4.97 1.93
CA ALA A 406 3.14 5.24 0.73
C ALA A 406 2.20 4.09 0.39
N THR A 407 2.70 2.85 0.45
CA THR A 407 2.03 1.68 -0.10
C THR A 407 1.09 0.99 0.88
N LEU A 408 1.54 0.78 2.12
CA LEU A 408 0.77 0.04 3.14
C LEU A 408 -0.09 0.96 4.01
N SER A 409 0.27 2.25 4.16
CA SER A 409 -0.52 3.21 4.94
C SER A 409 -1.97 3.32 4.45
N MET A 410 -2.20 3.29 3.14
CA MET A 410 -3.53 3.43 2.56
C MET A 410 -4.45 2.24 2.88
N PRO A 411 -4.12 0.99 2.52
CA PRO A 411 -5.01 -0.14 2.79
C PRO A 411 -5.22 -0.37 4.29
N TYR A 412 -4.17 -0.27 5.11
CA TYR A 412 -4.28 -0.44 6.56
C TYR A 412 -5.01 0.73 7.23
N GLY A 413 -4.83 1.96 6.74
CA GLY A 413 -5.58 3.12 7.19
C GLY A 413 -7.07 3.03 6.85
N PHE A 414 -7.41 2.62 5.63
CA PHE A 414 -8.82 2.35 5.27
C PHE A 414 -9.42 1.24 6.13
N TYR A 415 -8.66 0.19 6.42
CA TYR A 415 -9.12 -0.88 7.30
C TYR A 415 -9.37 -0.39 8.72
N GLY A 416 -8.44 0.37 9.30
CA GLY A 416 -8.60 0.96 10.63
C GLY A 416 -9.81 1.89 10.72
N MET A 417 -9.98 2.79 9.74
CA MET A 417 -11.16 3.67 9.66
C MET A 417 -12.46 2.85 9.57
N THR A 418 -12.47 1.76 8.79
CA THR A 418 -13.63 0.88 8.67
C THR A 418 -14.00 0.26 10.02
N LEU A 419 -13.01 -0.18 10.80
CA LEU A 419 -13.23 -0.75 12.13
C LEU A 419 -13.83 0.30 13.11
N GLY A 420 -13.30 1.52 13.10
CA GLY A 420 -13.78 2.61 13.95
C GLY A 420 -15.24 2.98 13.65
N ILE A 421 -15.58 3.16 12.37
CA ILE A 421 -16.94 3.49 11.92
C ILE A 421 -17.90 2.34 12.20
N ALA A 422 -17.52 1.09 11.89
CA ALA A 422 -18.38 -0.07 12.09
C ALA A 422 -18.69 -0.33 13.56
N LYS A 423 -17.75 -0.05 14.48
CA LYS A 423 -17.98 -0.13 15.93
C LYS A 423 -18.92 0.95 16.39
N HIS A 424 -18.70 2.20 16.00
CA HIS A 424 -19.49 3.34 16.46
C HIS A 424 -20.96 3.28 16.00
N ARG A 425 -21.24 2.73 14.83
CA ARG A 425 -22.61 2.59 14.31
C ARG A 425 -23.37 1.35 14.80
N LYS A 426 -22.68 0.45 15.52
CA LYS A 426 -23.32 -0.69 16.19
C LYS A 426 -23.68 -0.40 17.65
N SER A 427 -23.03 0.60 18.27
CA SER A 427 -23.32 1.12 19.60
C SER A 427 -24.44 2.15 19.54
#